data_49a758fcbb6dcd33b06381cadcc1514a
#
_entry.id   49a758fcbb6dcd33b06381cadcc1514a
#
_cell.length_a   1.000
_cell.length_b   1.000
_cell.length_c   1.000
_cell.angle_alpha   90.00
_cell.angle_beta   90.00
_cell.angle_gamma   90.00
#
_symmetry.space_group_name_H-M   'P 1'
#
loop_
_entity.id
_entity.type
_entity.pdbx_description
1 polymer ?
#
loop_
_entity_poly.entity_id
_entity_poly.type
_entity_poly.pdbx_seq_one_letter_code
_entity_poly.pdbx_strand_id
1 'polypeptide(L)'
;MIWQLSHRSDPRARELADRHYSRQTPGAAGFVPPGRCFVLYCDAPAYWVTSWPFAEYVKHDWAGAWICSAFRREGGPPASELIRAAVAATRWRWPDIPELGLVTFVDRSQVRPTRVRGADCWGYTYKKPAFKRLVRRGGGCWPSSFYRPICRLRSRQI
;
A
#
# COMPACT_ATOMS: atom_id res chain seq x y z
N MET A 1 20.43 3.54 4.48
CA MET A 1 19.23 3.39 3.61
C MET A 1 18.19 2.64 4.44
N ILE A 2 16.96 3.16 4.57
CA ILE A 2 15.92 2.55 5.45
C ILE A 2 15.42 1.22 4.87
N TRP A 3 15.27 1.13 3.55
CA TRP A 3 14.75 -0.04 2.86
C TRP A 3 15.84 -0.81 2.12
N GLN A 4 15.76 -2.12 2.20
CA GLN A 4 16.54 -3.07 1.41
C GLN A 4 15.65 -3.62 0.28
N LEU A 5 16.22 -3.84 -0.90
CA LEU A 5 15.53 -4.55 -1.95
C LEU A 5 15.29 -6.00 -1.51
N SER A 6 14.07 -6.46 -1.68
CA SER A 6 13.62 -7.80 -1.33
C SER A 6 12.94 -8.47 -2.51
N HIS A 7 12.39 -9.66 -2.31
CA HIS A 7 11.71 -10.42 -3.36
C HIS A 7 10.44 -11.11 -2.82
N ARG A 8 9.61 -11.57 -3.74
CA ARG A 8 8.26 -12.11 -3.48
C ARG A 8 8.18 -13.33 -2.55
N SER A 9 9.31 -13.95 -2.25
CA SER A 9 9.40 -15.16 -1.40
C SER A 9 10.43 -14.98 -0.29
N ASP A 10 10.83 -13.74 0.03
CA ASP A 10 11.78 -13.47 1.12
C ASP A 10 11.16 -13.94 2.46
N PRO A 11 11.77 -14.92 3.15
CA PRO A 11 11.21 -15.47 4.37
C PRO A 11 11.02 -14.43 5.46
N ARG A 12 11.90 -13.41 5.56
CA ARG A 12 11.82 -12.34 6.55
C ARG A 12 10.58 -11.47 6.33
N ALA A 13 10.34 -11.07 5.08
CA ALA A 13 9.16 -10.30 4.71
C ALA A 13 7.89 -11.15 4.74
N ARG A 14 7.98 -12.45 4.43
CA ARG A 14 6.87 -13.38 4.50
C ARG A 14 6.29 -13.51 5.91
N GLU A 15 7.13 -13.58 6.93
CA GLU A 15 6.67 -13.63 8.33
C GLU A 15 5.80 -12.42 8.68
N LEU A 16 6.18 -11.23 8.23
CA LEU A 16 5.37 -10.01 8.41
C LEU A 16 4.10 -10.05 7.55
N ALA A 17 4.21 -10.56 6.32
CA ALA A 17 3.08 -10.67 5.41
C ALA A 17 2.02 -11.65 5.93
N ASP A 18 2.42 -12.76 6.53
CA ASP A 18 1.50 -13.76 7.09
C ASP A 18 0.68 -13.21 8.27
N ARG A 19 1.17 -12.15 8.93
CA ARG A 19 0.44 -11.42 9.97
C ARG A 19 -0.34 -10.20 9.44
N HIS A 20 -0.30 -9.93 8.14
CA HIS A 20 -1.04 -8.82 7.53
C HIS A 20 -2.48 -9.26 7.23
N TYR A 21 -3.47 -8.42 7.54
CA TYR A 21 -4.88 -8.74 7.39
C TYR A 21 -5.31 -9.10 5.96
N SER A 22 -4.61 -8.60 4.94
CA SER A 22 -4.92 -8.90 3.53
C SER A 22 -4.32 -10.22 3.03
N ARG A 23 -3.58 -10.94 3.87
CA ARG A 23 -2.94 -12.20 3.51
C ARG A 23 -3.98 -13.29 3.27
N GLN A 24 -4.06 -13.78 2.04
CA GLN A 24 -5.05 -14.79 1.65
C GLN A 24 -4.63 -16.21 2.05
N THR A 25 -3.34 -16.55 1.89
CA THR A 25 -2.81 -17.88 2.17
C THR A 25 -1.57 -17.80 3.05
N PRO A 26 -1.73 -17.67 4.37
CA PRO A 26 -0.59 -17.70 5.30
C PRO A 26 0.25 -18.97 5.10
N GLY A 27 1.58 -18.86 5.23
CA GLY A 27 2.52 -19.95 5.03
C GLY A 27 2.90 -20.22 3.57
N ALA A 28 2.14 -19.75 2.58
CA ALA A 28 2.56 -19.88 1.18
C ALA A 28 3.85 -19.11 0.91
N ALA A 29 4.73 -19.67 0.07
CA ALA A 29 6.03 -19.09 -0.23
C ALA A 29 5.93 -17.68 -0.84
N GLY A 30 5.02 -17.46 -1.79
CA GLY A 30 4.75 -16.15 -2.37
C GLY A 30 3.73 -15.36 -1.56
N PHE A 31 4.05 -14.10 -1.26
CA PHE A 31 3.18 -13.21 -0.50
C PHE A 31 2.79 -11.92 -1.25
N VAL A 32 3.07 -11.85 -2.54
CA VAL A 32 2.75 -10.70 -3.39
C VAL A 32 1.75 -11.08 -4.48
N PRO A 33 0.99 -10.13 -5.03
CA PRO A 33 0.13 -10.38 -6.19
C PRO A 33 0.92 -10.87 -7.40
N PRO A 34 0.27 -11.55 -8.35
CA PRO A 34 0.89 -11.85 -9.65
C PRO A 34 1.26 -10.58 -10.40
N GLY A 35 2.23 -10.69 -11.32
CA GLY A 35 2.70 -9.61 -12.16
C GLY A 35 3.92 -8.85 -11.60
N ARG A 36 4.08 -7.60 -12.02
CA ARG A 36 5.22 -6.77 -11.62
C ARG A 36 5.05 -6.28 -10.19
N CYS A 37 5.99 -6.67 -9.33
CA CYS A 37 6.02 -6.24 -7.94
C CYS A 37 7.40 -5.73 -7.56
N PHE A 38 7.40 -4.74 -6.68
CA PHE A 38 8.59 -4.19 -6.03
C PHE A 38 8.44 -4.38 -4.53
N VAL A 39 9.30 -5.20 -3.95
CA VAL A 39 9.25 -5.60 -2.55
C VAL A 39 10.41 -4.97 -1.81
N LEU A 40 10.11 -4.33 -0.71
CA LEU A 40 11.08 -3.72 0.19
C LEU A 40 10.95 -4.34 1.59
N TYR A 41 12.08 -4.55 2.22
CA TYR A 41 12.20 -5.04 3.59
C TYR A 41 13.08 -4.11 4.43
N CYS A 42 12.78 -4.02 5.71
CA CYS A 42 13.58 -3.30 6.70
C CYS A 42 13.78 -4.19 7.91
N ASP A 43 15.05 -4.31 8.40
CA ASP A 43 15.40 -5.14 9.55
C ASP A 43 14.77 -4.64 10.88
N ALA A 44 14.41 -3.36 10.95
CA ALA A 44 13.50 -2.84 11.96
C ALA A 44 12.05 -3.19 11.56
N PRO A 45 11.48 -4.33 11.99
CA PRO A 45 10.65 -5.22 11.18
C PRO A 45 9.53 -4.51 10.44
N ALA A 46 9.76 -4.29 9.16
CA ALA A 46 8.77 -3.71 8.25
C ALA A 46 8.93 -4.26 6.83
N TYR A 47 7.85 -4.35 6.08
CA TYR A 47 7.88 -4.64 4.65
C TYR A 47 6.87 -3.78 3.89
N TRP A 48 7.16 -3.59 2.60
CA TRP A 48 6.34 -2.83 1.67
C TRP A 48 6.27 -3.56 0.33
N VAL A 49 5.09 -3.57 -0.27
CA VAL A 49 4.90 -4.12 -1.62
C VAL A 49 4.20 -3.08 -2.49
N THR A 50 4.87 -2.65 -3.55
CA THR A 50 4.21 -1.98 -4.67
C THR A 50 4.00 -2.97 -5.80
N SER A 51 2.79 -3.10 -6.30
CA SER A 51 2.47 -3.84 -7.51
C SER A 51 2.08 -2.89 -8.65
N TRP A 52 2.39 -3.31 -9.86
CA TRP A 52 1.95 -2.65 -11.09
C TRP A 52 1.28 -3.67 -11.99
N PRO A 53 0.00 -3.98 -11.71
CA PRO A 53 -0.75 -4.97 -12.48
C PRO A 53 -1.06 -4.43 -13.87
N PHE A 54 -1.22 -5.34 -14.83
CA PHE A 54 -1.77 -4.97 -16.14
C PHE A 54 -3.20 -4.47 -15.97
N ALA A 55 -3.54 -3.35 -16.61
CA ALA A 55 -4.81 -2.66 -16.45
C ALA A 55 -6.02 -3.56 -16.80
N GLU A 56 -5.85 -4.45 -17.77
CA GLU A 56 -6.87 -5.40 -18.25
C GLU A 56 -7.33 -6.41 -17.19
N TYR A 57 -6.46 -6.72 -16.21
CA TYR A 57 -6.78 -7.64 -15.09
C TYR A 57 -7.30 -6.94 -13.84
N VAL A 58 -7.39 -5.61 -13.87
CA VAL A 58 -7.83 -4.81 -12.72
C VAL A 58 -9.30 -4.46 -12.85
N LYS A 59 -10.11 -4.92 -11.88
CA LYS A 59 -11.58 -4.74 -11.88
C LYS A 59 -12.06 -3.49 -11.13
N HIS A 60 -11.15 -2.64 -10.66
CA HIS A 60 -11.50 -1.41 -9.94
C HIS A 60 -11.16 -0.17 -10.77
N ASP A 61 -11.70 0.98 -10.38
CA ASP A 61 -11.58 2.27 -11.10
C ASP A 61 -10.12 2.80 -11.24
N TRP A 62 -9.13 2.13 -10.63
CA TRP A 62 -7.73 2.52 -10.60
C TRP A 62 -6.84 1.61 -11.46
N ALA A 63 -7.40 1.06 -12.52
CA ALA A 63 -6.63 0.29 -13.50
C ALA A 63 -5.51 1.15 -14.09
N GLY A 64 -4.29 0.61 -14.09
CA GLY A 64 -3.07 1.30 -14.55
C GLY A 64 -2.29 2.04 -13.45
N ALA A 65 -2.86 2.27 -12.27
CA ALA A 65 -2.13 2.84 -11.15
C ALA A 65 -1.08 1.86 -10.57
N TRP A 66 -0.08 2.38 -9.90
CA TRP A 66 0.67 1.59 -8.92
C TRP A 66 -0.21 1.32 -7.70
N ILE A 67 -0.07 0.15 -7.10
CA ILE A 67 -0.85 -0.24 -5.94
C ILE A 67 0.10 -0.59 -4.79
N CYS A 68 0.01 0.12 -3.67
CA CYS A 68 0.55 -0.40 -2.43
C CYS A 68 -0.32 -1.57 -1.99
N SER A 69 0.13 -2.78 -2.31
CA SER A 69 -0.61 -4.02 -2.07
C SER A 69 -0.53 -4.46 -0.61
N ALA A 70 0.57 -4.14 0.05
CA ALA A 70 0.75 -4.42 1.46
C ALA A 70 1.81 -3.49 2.08
N PHE A 71 1.57 -3.10 3.31
CA PHE A 71 2.53 -2.45 4.19
C PHE A 71 2.27 -2.87 5.62
N ARG A 72 3.28 -3.42 6.27
CA ARG A 72 3.23 -3.72 7.69
C ARG A 72 4.53 -3.27 8.35
N ARG A 73 4.38 -2.74 9.54
CA ARG A 73 5.47 -2.30 10.40
C ARG A 73 5.22 -2.82 11.82
N GLU A 74 6.20 -3.48 12.39
CA GLU A 74 6.17 -3.96 13.79
C GLU A 74 7.22 -3.27 14.66
N GLY A 75 8.09 -2.44 14.08
CA GLY A 75 9.12 -1.69 14.79
C GLY A 75 9.76 -0.60 13.94
N GLY A 76 10.84 0.02 14.45
CA GLY A 76 11.66 0.98 13.72
C GLY A 76 11.06 2.37 13.51
N PRO A 77 11.46 3.09 12.46
CA PRO A 77 11.05 4.46 12.19
C PRO A 77 9.53 4.63 12.09
N PRO A 78 9.00 5.85 12.24
CA PRO A 78 7.58 6.12 12.06
C PRO A 78 7.08 5.62 10.70
N ALA A 79 5.88 5.03 10.68
CA ALA A 79 5.30 4.47 9.46
C ALA A 79 5.21 5.49 8.31
N SER A 80 4.95 6.77 8.61
CA SER A 80 4.91 7.84 7.60
C SER A 80 6.27 8.12 6.95
N GLU A 81 7.35 7.89 7.66
CA GLU A 81 8.72 8.01 7.14
C GLU A 81 9.06 6.83 6.23
N LEU A 82 8.75 5.62 6.69
CA LEU A 82 8.90 4.39 5.91
C LEU A 82 8.10 4.47 4.59
N ILE A 83 6.86 4.96 4.64
CA ILE A 83 6.02 5.12 3.44
C ILE A 83 6.64 6.15 2.48
N ARG A 84 7.14 7.31 2.97
CA ARG A 84 7.82 8.29 2.09
C ARG A 84 9.03 7.68 1.40
N ALA A 85 9.86 6.96 2.15
CA ALA A 85 11.03 6.29 1.60
C ALA A 85 10.66 5.20 0.59
N ALA A 86 9.61 4.40 0.85
CA ALA A 86 9.13 3.38 -0.07
C ALA A 86 8.56 3.97 -1.38
N VAL A 87 7.85 5.09 -1.29
CA VAL A 87 7.36 5.84 -2.47
C VAL A 87 8.52 6.37 -3.30
N ALA A 88 9.54 6.95 -2.66
CA ALA A 88 10.75 7.42 -3.35
C ALA A 88 11.48 6.26 -4.04
N ALA A 89 11.66 5.14 -3.36
CA ALA A 89 12.26 3.94 -3.95
C ALA A 89 11.43 3.37 -5.11
N THR A 90 10.09 3.40 -5.03
CA THR A 90 9.21 2.98 -6.12
C THR A 90 9.38 3.87 -7.35
N ARG A 91 9.44 5.18 -7.17
CA ARG A 91 9.69 6.15 -8.26
C ARG A 91 11.07 5.96 -8.91
N TRP A 92 12.08 5.68 -8.11
CA TRP A 92 13.41 5.36 -8.63
C TRP A 92 13.40 4.06 -9.43
N ARG A 93 12.68 3.04 -8.95
CA ARG A 93 12.60 1.73 -9.62
C ARG A 93 11.80 1.79 -10.92
N TRP A 94 10.74 2.61 -10.94
CA TRP A 94 9.85 2.83 -12.08
C TRP A 94 9.71 4.34 -12.35
N PRO A 95 10.58 4.94 -13.18
CA PRO A 95 10.55 6.38 -13.45
C PRO A 95 9.28 6.84 -14.15
N ASP A 96 8.66 5.97 -14.97
CA ASP A 96 7.41 6.24 -15.68
C ASP A 96 6.23 6.16 -14.72
N ILE A 97 5.98 7.28 -14.04
CA ILE A 97 4.92 7.37 -13.02
C ILE A 97 3.57 7.31 -13.71
N PRO A 98 2.68 6.35 -13.37
CA PRO A 98 1.34 6.31 -13.93
C PRO A 98 0.56 7.61 -13.68
N GLU A 99 -0.28 8.02 -14.63
CA GLU A 99 -1.14 9.20 -14.47
C GLU A 99 -2.01 9.10 -13.20
N LEU A 100 -2.52 7.91 -12.89
CA LEU A 100 -3.28 7.64 -11.68
C LEU A 100 -2.44 7.59 -10.40
N GLY A 101 -1.10 7.60 -10.52
CA GLY A 101 -0.17 7.61 -9.41
C GLY A 101 -0.14 6.30 -8.62
N LEU A 102 0.14 6.39 -7.32
CA LEU A 102 0.15 5.28 -6.37
C LEU A 102 -1.11 5.31 -5.50
N VAL A 103 -1.84 4.22 -5.44
CA VAL A 103 -3.03 4.05 -4.60
C VAL A 103 -2.81 2.98 -3.54
N THR A 104 -3.52 3.09 -2.43
CA THR A 104 -3.59 2.06 -1.39
C THR A 104 -5.02 1.92 -0.91
N PHE A 105 -5.37 0.70 -0.50
CA PHE A 105 -6.68 0.38 0.05
C PHE A 105 -6.53 0.05 1.53
N VAL A 106 -7.34 0.70 2.37
CA VAL A 106 -7.36 0.46 3.82
C VAL A 106 -8.70 -0.16 4.19
N ASP A 107 -8.69 -1.38 4.69
CA ASP A 107 -9.91 -2.05 5.15
C ASP A 107 -10.27 -1.55 6.55
N ARG A 108 -11.36 -0.80 6.63
CA ARG A 108 -11.84 -0.19 7.89
C ARG A 108 -12.33 -1.22 8.91
N SER A 109 -12.72 -2.41 8.46
CA SER A 109 -13.15 -3.50 9.34
C SER A 109 -11.98 -4.19 10.03
N GLN A 110 -10.78 -4.11 9.43
CA GLN A 110 -9.57 -4.81 9.89
C GLN A 110 -8.54 -3.88 10.55
N VAL A 111 -8.67 -2.57 10.33
CA VAL A 111 -7.69 -1.57 10.78
C VAL A 111 -8.34 -0.62 11.77
N ARG A 112 -7.70 -0.43 12.92
CA ARG A 112 -8.16 0.57 13.90
C ARG A 112 -7.89 1.99 13.38
N PRO A 113 -8.84 2.92 13.55
CA PRO A 113 -8.61 4.30 13.20
C PRO A 113 -7.62 4.98 14.16
N THR A 114 -6.94 6.01 13.66
CA THR A 114 -6.21 6.94 14.52
C THR A 114 -7.16 8.07 14.91
N ARG A 115 -7.24 8.39 16.21
CA ARG A 115 -8.03 9.52 16.68
C ARG A 115 -7.31 10.82 16.36
N VAL A 116 -7.94 11.70 15.56
CA VAL A 116 -7.36 12.98 15.14
C VAL A 116 -8.41 14.08 15.37
N ARG A 117 -8.10 15.05 16.23
CA ARG A 117 -9.00 16.14 16.57
C ARG A 117 -10.43 15.67 16.95
N GLY A 118 -10.51 14.60 17.74
CA GLY A 118 -11.78 14.03 18.19
C GLY A 118 -12.51 13.14 17.18
N ALA A 119 -12.02 13.00 15.95
CA ALA A 119 -12.63 12.16 14.91
C ALA A 119 -11.76 10.96 14.54
N ASP A 120 -12.39 9.86 14.15
CA ASP A 120 -11.72 8.66 13.69
C ASP A 120 -11.18 8.84 12.26
N CYS A 121 -9.91 8.54 12.06
CA CYS A 121 -9.22 8.69 10.80
C CYS A 121 -8.55 7.38 10.38
N TRP A 122 -9.12 6.68 9.42
CA TRP A 122 -8.50 5.49 8.82
C TRP A 122 -7.43 5.90 7.81
N GLY A 123 -6.33 5.15 7.77
CA GLY A 123 -5.22 5.43 6.88
C GLY A 123 -4.47 6.73 7.18
N TYR A 124 -4.55 7.24 8.40
CA TYR A 124 -3.88 8.47 8.82
C TYR A 124 -2.38 8.46 8.52
N THR A 125 -1.74 7.30 8.66
CA THR A 125 -0.34 7.08 8.36
C THR A 125 0.03 7.44 6.90
N TYR A 126 -0.88 7.19 5.96
CA TYR A 126 -0.69 7.55 4.54
C TYR A 126 -0.94 9.03 4.27
N LYS A 127 -1.77 9.71 5.04
CA LYS A 127 -2.03 11.15 4.86
C LYS A 127 -0.82 12.02 5.15
N LYS A 128 0.00 11.65 6.14
CA LYS A 128 1.24 12.37 6.48
C LYS A 128 2.25 12.45 5.32
N PRO A 129 2.50 11.39 4.53
CA PRO A 129 3.33 11.46 3.34
C PRO A 129 2.65 12.04 2.09
N ALA A 130 1.56 12.77 2.24
CA ALA A 130 0.82 13.47 1.19
C ALA A 130 -0.15 12.62 0.34
N PHE A 131 -0.53 11.43 0.79
CA PHE A 131 -1.66 10.73 0.18
C PHE A 131 -2.96 11.47 0.47
N LYS A 132 -3.77 11.69 -0.58
CA LYS A 132 -5.10 12.26 -0.45
C LYS A 132 -6.14 11.14 -0.39
N ARG A 133 -7.12 11.28 0.52
CA ARG A 133 -8.29 10.43 0.51
C ARG A 133 -9.08 10.68 -0.77
N LEU A 134 -9.40 9.61 -1.50
CA LEU A 134 -10.29 9.67 -2.64
C LEU A 134 -11.67 9.18 -2.23
N VAL A 135 -12.68 9.92 -2.68
CA VAL A 135 -14.08 9.50 -2.64
C VAL A 135 -14.46 9.19 -4.08
N ARG A 136 -15.12 8.06 -4.31
CA ARG A 136 -15.58 7.67 -5.64
C ARG A 136 -16.47 8.76 -6.23
N ARG A 137 -16.20 9.18 -7.44
CA ARG A 137 -17.13 9.98 -8.25
C ARG A 137 -18.09 9.01 -8.94
N GLY A 138 -19.32 8.97 -8.50
CA GLY A 138 -20.39 8.16 -9.10
C GLY A 138 -21.06 7.25 -8.06
N GLY A 139 -22.38 7.37 -7.91
CA GLY A 139 -23.20 6.75 -6.85
C GLY A 139 -23.46 5.25 -7.02
N GLY A 140 -22.44 4.46 -7.28
CA GLY A 140 -22.52 3.00 -7.21
C GLY A 140 -22.29 2.55 -5.77
N CYS A 141 -23.31 1.97 -5.14
CA CYS A 141 -23.23 1.36 -3.83
C CYS A 141 -22.33 0.11 -3.93
N TRP A 142 -21.16 0.13 -3.26
CA TRP A 142 -20.47 -1.12 -2.96
C TRP A 142 -21.28 -1.85 -1.89
N PRO A 143 -21.34 -3.20 -1.92
CA PRO A 143 -21.81 -3.95 -0.78
C PRO A 143 -21.08 -3.44 0.46
N SER A 144 -21.78 -3.30 1.57
CA SER A 144 -21.30 -2.68 2.83
C SER A 144 -20.00 -3.27 3.39
N SER A 145 -19.60 -4.47 2.94
CA SER A 145 -18.35 -5.15 3.26
C SER A 145 -17.10 -4.61 2.55
N PHE A 146 -17.21 -3.69 1.59
CA PHE A 146 -16.09 -3.18 0.78
C PHE A 146 -15.83 -1.67 0.89
N TYR A 147 -16.17 -1.07 1.99
CA TYR A 147 -15.83 0.35 2.22
C TYR A 147 -14.32 0.48 2.49
N ARG A 148 -13.52 0.52 1.41
CA ARG A 148 -12.07 0.75 1.46
C ARG A 148 -11.80 2.22 1.15
N PRO A 149 -11.39 3.04 2.13
CA PRO A 149 -10.90 4.37 1.80
C PRO A 149 -9.64 4.25 0.94
N ILE A 150 -9.67 4.85 -0.22
CA ILE A 150 -8.57 4.87 -1.17
C ILE A 150 -7.73 6.11 -0.90
N CYS A 151 -6.45 5.95 -0.67
CA CYS A 151 -5.51 7.05 -0.56
C CYS A 151 -4.65 7.09 -1.84
N ARG A 152 -4.66 8.20 -2.55
CA ARG A 152 -3.88 8.42 -3.77
C ARG A 152 -2.77 9.43 -3.52
N LEU A 153 -1.57 9.12 -3.97
CA LEU A 153 -0.49 10.07 -4.13
C LEU A 153 -0.53 10.62 -5.56
N ARG A 154 -0.81 11.91 -5.74
CA ARG A 154 -0.65 12.54 -7.05
C ARG A 154 0.83 12.80 -7.33
N SER A 155 1.25 12.57 -8.57
CA SER A 155 2.48 13.14 -9.09
C SER A 155 2.33 14.67 -9.07
N ARG A 156 3.04 15.38 -8.20
CA ARG A 156 3.31 16.80 -8.48
C ARG A 156 4.37 16.80 -9.57
N GLN A 157 4.05 17.40 -10.70
CA GLN A 157 5.08 17.93 -11.59
C GLN A 157 5.87 18.95 -10.75
N ILE A 158 7.17 18.72 -10.68
CA ILE A 158 8.16 19.70 -10.25
C ILE A 158 8.51 20.48 -11.50
#